data_98d4bb4ee19c49a57808605ca972b773
#
_entry.id   98d4bb4ee19c49a57808605ca972b773
#
_cell.length_a   1.000
_cell.length_b   1.000
_cell.length_c   1.000
_cell.angle_alpha   90.00
_cell.angle_beta   90.00
_cell.angle_gamma   90.00
#
_symmetry.space_group_name_H-M   'P 1'
#
loop_
_entity.id
_entity.type
_entity.pdbx_description
1 polymer ?
#
loop_
_entity_poly.entity_id
_entity_poly.type
_entity_poly.pdbx_seq_one_letter_code
_entity_poly.pdbx_strand_id
1 'polypeptide(L)'
;MKDIADTDLFRVFIPEEYGGLGGGCLELCLVVEELSRACPGVAVSYAGSLLGSFALLEYGNEEQKRKYLPDIASGKRLAAFAVTETEAGSDIGNIKTTATRTDEGYVINGTKQFITNGGEADIYTVIVLTDKARGARGASAFLVEKDTPGFSFGRKEKKMGIRTSATRELVFEDCLVPAENIIGREGMGFIMTIKLFDYTRPGIAAQAVGVAREKKEWL
;
A
#
# COMPACT_ATOMS: atom_id res chain seq x y z
N MET A 1 1.24 15.57 4.21
CA MET A 1 0.58 14.94 3.03
C MET A 1 -0.48 15.87 2.42
N LYS A 2 -1.20 16.66 3.21
CA LYS A 2 -2.17 17.62 2.68
C LYS A 2 -1.55 18.59 1.68
N ASP A 3 -0.43 19.20 2.04
CA ASP A 3 0.27 20.14 1.14
C ASP A 3 0.73 19.49 -0.19
N ILE A 4 1.02 18.18 -0.18
CA ILE A 4 1.31 17.42 -1.40
C ILE A 4 0.04 17.17 -2.21
N ALA A 5 -1.09 16.94 -1.56
CA ALA A 5 -2.37 16.82 -2.25
C ALA A 5 -2.70 18.10 -3.04
N ASP A 6 -2.43 19.27 -2.44
CA ASP A 6 -2.67 20.59 -3.06
C ASP A 6 -1.75 20.86 -4.28
N THR A 7 -0.71 20.04 -4.51
CA THR A 7 0.19 20.12 -5.69
C THR A 7 -0.14 19.15 -6.82
N ASP A 8 -1.26 18.46 -6.75
CA ASP A 8 -1.70 17.43 -7.71
C ASP A 8 -0.75 16.23 -7.89
N LEU A 9 0.27 16.08 -7.05
CA LEU A 9 1.26 15.01 -7.20
C LEU A 9 0.66 13.60 -7.06
N PHE A 10 -0.40 13.42 -6.27
CA PHE A 10 -1.09 12.12 -6.19
C PHE A 10 -1.80 11.71 -7.47
N ARG A 11 -2.11 12.67 -8.36
CA ARG A 11 -2.71 12.39 -9.66
C ARG A 11 -1.74 11.74 -10.64
N VAL A 12 -0.44 11.89 -10.43
CA VAL A 12 0.59 11.48 -11.40
C VAL A 12 0.46 10.01 -11.81
N PHE A 13 0.22 9.09 -10.87
CA PHE A 13 0.17 7.66 -11.14
C PHE A 13 -1.24 7.08 -11.30
N ILE A 14 -2.28 7.90 -11.20
CA ILE A 14 -3.67 7.47 -11.40
C ILE A 14 -4.07 7.73 -12.85
N PRO A 15 -4.80 6.81 -13.53
CA PRO A 15 -5.31 7.03 -14.87
C PRO A 15 -6.25 8.24 -14.96
N GLU A 16 -6.27 8.90 -16.13
CA GLU A 16 -7.10 10.09 -16.37
C GLU A 16 -8.59 9.86 -16.13
N GLU A 17 -9.09 8.68 -16.48
CA GLU A 17 -10.50 8.27 -16.28
C GLU A 17 -10.95 8.25 -14.81
N TYR A 18 -9.99 8.22 -13.86
CA TYR A 18 -10.22 8.30 -12.41
C TYR A 18 -9.71 9.62 -11.82
N GLY A 19 -9.49 10.64 -12.65
CA GLY A 19 -9.09 11.98 -12.22
C GLY A 19 -7.58 12.15 -12.02
N GLY A 20 -6.78 11.23 -12.56
CA GLY A 20 -5.32 11.30 -12.54
C GLY A 20 -4.72 11.98 -13.77
N LEU A 21 -3.40 11.84 -13.93
CA LEU A 21 -2.61 12.34 -15.07
C LEU A 21 -2.07 11.21 -15.96
N GLY A 22 -2.34 9.95 -15.63
CA GLY A 22 -1.96 8.78 -16.44
C GLY A 22 -0.46 8.53 -16.54
N GLY A 23 0.35 9.06 -15.62
CA GLY A 23 1.79 8.86 -15.59
C GLY A 23 2.17 7.42 -15.22
N GLY A 24 3.38 7.02 -15.66
CA GLY A 24 3.92 5.69 -15.43
C GLY A 24 5.05 5.66 -14.41
N CYS A 25 5.88 4.63 -14.53
CA CYS A 25 7.02 4.40 -13.63
C CYS A 25 8.05 5.54 -13.69
N LEU A 26 8.28 6.14 -14.86
CA LEU A 26 9.25 7.23 -15.02
C LEU A 26 8.81 8.48 -14.25
N GLU A 27 7.56 8.90 -14.43
CA GLU A 27 6.98 10.06 -13.75
C GLU A 27 6.97 9.86 -12.25
N LEU A 28 6.64 8.66 -11.79
CA LEU A 28 6.77 8.29 -10.38
C LEU A 28 8.21 8.46 -9.87
N CYS A 29 9.20 7.96 -10.60
CA CYS A 29 10.62 8.07 -10.22
C CYS A 29 11.06 9.54 -10.11
N LEU A 30 10.66 10.38 -11.05
CA LEU A 30 10.97 11.82 -11.03
C LEU A 30 10.38 12.52 -9.80
N VAL A 31 9.11 12.24 -9.49
CA VAL A 31 8.45 12.80 -8.30
C VAL A 31 9.12 12.32 -7.02
N VAL A 32 9.39 11.01 -6.91
CA VAL A 32 10.00 10.43 -5.71
C VAL A 32 11.43 10.95 -5.53
N GLU A 33 12.21 11.12 -6.59
CA GLU A 33 13.56 11.68 -6.54
C GLU A 33 13.55 13.11 -5.99
N GLU A 34 12.69 14.00 -6.53
CA GLU A 34 12.63 15.39 -6.08
C GLU A 34 12.05 15.52 -4.67
N LEU A 35 11.02 14.77 -4.32
CA LEU A 35 10.52 14.73 -2.94
C LEU A 35 11.57 14.21 -1.95
N SER A 36 12.40 13.24 -2.37
CA SER A 36 13.44 12.67 -1.52
C SER A 36 14.61 13.60 -1.31
N ARG A 37 14.89 14.47 -2.28
CA ARG A 37 15.87 15.54 -2.15
C ARG A 37 15.51 16.48 -1.01
N ALA A 38 14.22 16.84 -0.88
CA ALA A 38 13.72 17.71 0.19
C ALA A 38 13.50 16.96 1.51
N CYS A 39 12.79 15.81 1.46
CA CYS A 39 12.47 15.00 2.64
C CYS A 39 12.17 13.53 2.28
N PRO A 40 13.11 12.60 2.52
CA PRO A 40 12.90 11.19 2.19
C PRO A 40 11.68 10.55 2.85
N GLY A 41 11.32 10.97 4.07
CA GLY A 41 10.15 10.42 4.75
C GLY A 41 8.82 10.84 4.11
N VAL A 42 8.76 12.05 3.55
CA VAL A 42 7.60 12.51 2.77
C VAL A 42 7.49 11.71 1.47
N ALA A 43 8.62 11.51 0.77
CA ALA A 43 8.68 10.70 -0.43
C ALA A 43 8.22 9.24 -0.19
N VAL A 44 8.63 8.62 0.94
CA VAL A 44 8.18 7.28 1.34
C VAL A 44 6.68 7.24 1.58
N SER A 45 6.11 8.24 2.26
CA SER A 45 4.66 8.27 2.50
C SER A 45 3.86 8.44 1.20
N TYR A 46 4.35 9.28 0.27
CA TYR A 46 3.79 9.43 -1.07
C TYR A 46 3.84 8.10 -1.85
N ALA A 47 5.03 7.49 -1.97
CA ALA A 47 5.24 6.23 -2.65
C ALA A 47 4.44 5.07 -1.99
N GLY A 48 4.23 5.13 -0.67
CA GLY A 48 3.40 4.20 0.09
C GLY A 48 1.93 4.21 -0.35
N SER A 49 1.39 5.38 -0.73
CA SER A 49 0.03 5.47 -1.28
C SER A 49 -0.06 4.82 -2.67
N LEU A 50 0.94 5.00 -3.53
CA LEU A 50 1.01 4.27 -4.81
C LEU A 50 1.08 2.77 -4.55
N LEU A 51 1.97 2.34 -3.65
CA LEU A 51 2.12 0.94 -3.29
C LEU A 51 0.77 0.33 -2.84
N GLY A 52 0.03 1.06 -2.00
CA GLY A 52 -1.29 0.64 -1.51
C GLY A 52 -2.36 0.56 -2.59
N SER A 53 -2.28 1.40 -3.63
CA SER A 53 -3.26 1.44 -4.72
C SER A 53 -2.92 0.55 -5.92
N PHE A 54 -1.69 0.05 -6.02
CA PHE A 54 -1.23 -0.69 -7.21
C PHE A 54 -2.11 -1.92 -7.53
N ALA A 55 -2.42 -2.74 -6.53
CA ALA A 55 -3.26 -3.92 -6.76
C ALA A 55 -4.67 -3.53 -7.24
N LEU A 56 -5.21 -2.44 -6.71
CA LEU A 56 -6.49 -1.88 -7.15
C LEU A 56 -6.41 -1.38 -8.60
N LEU A 57 -5.36 -0.65 -8.96
CA LEU A 57 -5.13 -0.14 -10.32
C LEU A 57 -5.07 -1.28 -11.35
N GLU A 58 -4.32 -2.32 -11.07
CA GLU A 58 -4.04 -3.40 -12.02
C GLU A 58 -5.14 -4.47 -12.05
N TYR A 59 -5.74 -4.78 -10.90
CA TYR A 59 -6.61 -5.96 -10.75
C TYR A 59 -7.99 -5.66 -10.18
N GLY A 60 -8.24 -4.43 -9.72
CA GLY A 60 -9.54 -4.00 -9.24
C GLY A 60 -10.59 -4.01 -10.35
N ASN A 61 -11.84 -4.30 -10.00
CA ASN A 61 -12.96 -4.12 -10.91
C ASN A 61 -13.33 -2.62 -11.03
N GLU A 62 -14.17 -2.29 -12.02
CA GLU A 62 -14.56 -0.90 -12.31
C GLU A 62 -15.25 -0.21 -11.12
N GLU A 63 -16.05 -0.95 -10.35
CA GLU A 63 -16.74 -0.42 -9.18
C GLU A 63 -15.74 -0.03 -8.09
N GLN A 64 -14.78 -0.91 -7.79
CA GLN A 64 -13.71 -0.64 -6.84
C GLN A 64 -12.84 0.55 -7.29
N LYS A 65 -12.45 0.60 -8.56
CA LYS A 65 -11.63 1.69 -9.10
C LYS A 65 -12.35 3.03 -8.99
N ARG A 66 -13.62 3.11 -9.42
CA ARG A 66 -14.45 4.33 -9.34
C ARG A 66 -14.73 4.78 -7.91
N LYS A 67 -14.81 3.83 -6.97
CA LYS A 67 -15.04 4.12 -5.55
C LYS A 67 -13.81 4.74 -4.89
N TYR A 68 -12.61 4.27 -5.19
CA TYR A 68 -11.42 4.60 -4.40
C TYR A 68 -10.41 5.50 -5.12
N LEU A 69 -10.17 5.31 -6.42
CA LEU A 69 -9.09 6.01 -7.13
C LEU A 69 -9.26 7.53 -7.20
N PRO A 70 -10.46 8.10 -7.39
CA PRO A 70 -10.62 9.57 -7.40
C PRO A 70 -10.23 10.24 -6.09
N ASP A 71 -10.56 9.63 -4.95
CA ASP A 71 -10.17 10.16 -3.64
C ASP A 71 -8.66 10.01 -3.40
N ILE A 72 -8.02 8.95 -3.92
CA ILE A 72 -6.56 8.78 -3.88
C ILE A 72 -5.89 9.81 -4.79
N ALA A 73 -6.38 10.01 -6.01
CA ALA A 73 -5.85 10.97 -6.97
C ALA A 73 -5.87 12.41 -6.43
N SER A 74 -6.94 12.77 -5.73
CA SER A 74 -7.05 14.09 -5.09
C SER A 74 -6.26 14.21 -3.78
N GLY A 75 -5.65 13.12 -3.29
CA GLY A 75 -4.98 13.08 -1.99
C GLY A 75 -5.92 13.21 -0.78
N LYS A 76 -7.24 13.14 -1.00
CA LYS A 76 -8.26 13.16 0.06
C LYS A 76 -8.19 11.90 0.92
N ARG A 77 -7.88 10.76 0.31
CA ARG A 77 -7.65 9.48 0.99
C ARG A 77 -6.26 8.94 0.64
N LEU A 78 -5.56 8.44 1.64
CA LEU A 78 -4.27 7.78 1.46
C LEU A 78 -4.45 6.27 1.43
N ALA A 79 -3.57 5.59 0.69
CA ALA A 79 -3.53 4.14 0.66
C ALA A 79 -2.28 3.57 1.36
N ALA A 80 -2.36 2.30 1.76
CA ALA A 80 -1.24 1.54 2.30
C ALA A 80 -1.27 0.09 1.79
N PHE A 81 -0.09 -0.53 1.73
CA PHE A 81 0.07 -1.93 1.35
C PHE A 81 0.56 -2.75 2.54
N ALA A 82 -0.13 -3.84 2.85
CA ALA A 82 0.14 -4.65 4.03
C ALA A 82 0.37 -6.13 3.65
N VAL A 83 1.63 -6.55 3.58
CA VAL A 83 2.03 -7.94 3.35
C VAL A 83 2.91 -8.47 4.46
N THR A 84 3.86 -7.67 4.95
CA THR A 84 4.91 -8.08 5.91
C THR A 84 4.34 -8.52 7.25
N GLU A 85 4.90 -9.59 7.80
CA GLU A 85 4.60 -10.12 9.14
C GLU A 85 5.91 -10.43 9.89
N THR A 86 5.85 -10.76 11.17
CA THR A 86 7.03 -11.08 12.00
C THR A 86 7.90 -12.16 11.37
N GLU A 87 7.28 -13.20 10.78
CA GLU A 87 7.97 -14.34 10.17
C GLU A 87 7.98 -14.31 8.64
N ALA A 88 7.42 -13.25 8.03
CA ALA A 88 7.30 -13.11 6.59
C ALA A 88 7.75 -11.71 6.13
N GLY A 89 9.05 -11.52 6.02
CA GLY A 89 9.70 -10.35 5.43
C GLY A 89 10.05 -10.62 3.96
N SER A 90 11.32 -10.98 3.68
CA SER A 90 11.75 -11.37 2.32
C SER A 90 11.06 -12.64 1.82
N ASP A 91 10.74 -13.57 2.72
CA ASP A 91 9.89 -14.73 2.42
C ASP A 91 8.41 -14.40 2.59
N ILE A 92 7.87 -13.65 1.64
CA ILE A 92 6.44 -13.27 1.59
C ILE A 92 5.50 -14.48 1.42
N GLY A 93 6.01 -15.62 1.03
CA GLY A 93 5.24 -16.88 0.93
C GLY A 93 4.86 -17.47 2.29
N ASN A 94 5.51 -17.01 3.37
CA ASN A 94 5.33 -17.54 4.73
C ASN A 94 4.36 -16.73 5.60
N ILE A 95 3.48 -15.90 5.00
CA ILE A 95 2.47 -15.15 5.74
C ILE A 95 1.53 -16.09 6.51
N LYS A 96 1.03 -15.62 7.65
CA LYS A 96 0.15 -16.37 8.56
C LYS A 96 -1.23 -15.75 8.73
N THR A 97 -1.39 -14.44 8.48
CA THR A 97 -2.69 -13.76 8.50
C THR A 97 -3.65 -14.44 7.55
N THR A 98 -4.86 -14.74 8.01
CA THR A 98 -5.86 -15.52 7.27
C THR A 98 -7.13 -14.75 7.01
N ALA A 99 -7.84 -15.11 5.95
CA ALA A 99 -9.22 -14.71 5.71
C ALA A 99 -10.08 -15.97 5.55
N THR A 100 -11.03 -16.13 6.43
CA THR A 100 -11.98 -17.26 6.39
C THR A 100 -13.28 -16.79 5.76
N ARG A 101 -13.76 -17.50 4.73
CA ARG A 101 -15.01 -17.15 4.04
C ARG A 101 -16.20 -17.48 4.94
N THR A 102 -17.17 -16.58 4.97
CA THR A 102 -18.47 -16.71 5.64
C THR A 102 -19.60 -16.32 4.69
N ASP A 103 -20.84 -16.42 5.13
CA ASP A 103 -22.01 -15.99 4.34
C ASP A 103 -22.04 -14.45 4.15
N GLU A 104 -21.43 -13.70 5.06
CA GLU A 104 -21.39 -12.22 5.05
C GLU A 104 -20.15 -11.64 4.36
N GLY A 105 -19.16 -12.47 3.98
CA GLY A 105 -17.90 -12.02 3.39
C GLY A 105 -16.70 -12.84 3.87
N TYR A 106 -15.65 -12.17 4.33
CA TYR A 106 -14.43 -12.80 4.84
C TYR A 106 -14.07 -12.23 6.21
N VAL A 107 -13.77 -13.10 7.15
CA VAL A 107 -13.26 -12.72 8.47
C VAL A 107 -11.74 -12.82 8.47
N ILE A 108 -11.07 -11.67 8.59
CA ILE A 108 -9.60 -11.57 8.62
C ILE A 108 -9.12 -11.63 10.06
N ASN A 109 -8.11 -12.48 10.31
CA ASN A 109 -7.42 -12.59 11.60
C ASN A 109 -5.91 -12.65 11.41
N GLY A 110 -5.17 -11.86 12.19
CA GLY A 110 -3.70 -11.82 12.20
C GLY A 110 -3.14 -10.43 12.35
N THR A 111 -1.84 -10.29 12.10
CA THR A 111 -1.10 -9.06 12.33
C THR A 111 -0.13 -8.79 11.18
N LYS A 112 -0.08 -7.54 10.71
CA LYS A 112 0.91 -7.07 9.72
C LYS A 112 1.88 -6.11 10.39
N GLN A 113 3.17 -6.18 10.03
CA GLN A 113 4.22 -5.36 10.63
C GLN A 113 4.88 -4.42 9.63
N PHE A 114 5.42 -3.33 10.15
CA PHE A 114 6.20 -2.34 9.41
C PHE A 114 5.45 -1.69 8.24
N ILE A 115 4.13 -1.50 8.40
CA ILE A 115 3.30 -0.97 7.33
C ILE A 115 3.46 0.55 7.22
N THR A 116 3.98 0.99 6.07
CA THR A 116 4.07 2.42 5.70
C THR A 116 2.67 3.01 5.58
N ASN A 117 2.50 4.23 6.06
CA ASN A 117 1.21 4.91 6.21
C ASN A 117 0.24 4.20 7.18
N GLY A 118 0.69 3.21 7.95
CA GLY A 118 -0.12 2.54 8.97
C GLY A 118 -0.70 3.52 9.97
N GLY A 119 -2.03 3.52 10.14
CA GLY A 119 -2.79 4.44 10.98
C GLY A 119 -3.03 5.83 10.38
N GLU A 120 -2.32 6.20 9.32
CA GLU A 120 -2.52 7.46 8.58
C GLU A 120 -3.34 7.24 7.29
N ALA A 121 -3.20 6.08 6.65
CA ALA A 121 -3.98 5.73 5.45
C ALA A 121 -5.44 5.44 5.79
N ASP A 122 -6.31 5.64 4.79
CA ASP A 122 -7.75 5.39 4.86
C ASP A 122 -8.14 4.05 4.23
N ILE A 123 -7.28 3.56 3.30
CA ILE A 123 -7.51 2.36 2.51
C ILE A 123 -6.27 1.47 2.60
N TYR A 124 -6.46 0.21 2.89
CA TYR A 124 -5.38 -0.78 3.01
C TYR A 124 -5.59 -1.92 2.02
N THR A 125 -4.60 -2.15 1.15
CA THR A 125 -4.50 -3.40 0.41
C THR A 125 -3.78 -4.42 1.27
N VAL A 126 -4.50 -5.44 1.73
CA VAL A 126 -4.00 -6.44 2.68
C VAL A 126 -3.88 -7.80 2.01
N ILE A 127 -2.69 -8.40 2.09
CA ILE A 127 -2.42 -9.74 1.54
C ILE A 127 -2.55 -10.76 2.66
N VAL A 128 -3.48 -11.71 2.49
CA VAL A 128 -3.82 -12.71 3.51
C VAL A 128 -4.03 -14.09 2.87
N LEU A 129 -3.95 -15.17 3.64
CA LEU A 129 -4.23 -16.52 3.17
C LEU A 129 -5.74 -16.82 3.23
N THR A 130 -6.33 -17.09 2.09
CA THR A 130 -7.68 -17.68 1.97
C THR A 130 -7.65 -19.20 1.92
N ASP A 131 -6.51 -19.78 1.52
CA ASP A 131 -6.30 -21.24 1.48
C ASP A 131 -4.88 -21.59 1.95
N LYS A 132 -4.77 -22.02 3.22
CA LYS A 132 -3.47 -22.41 3.82
C LYS A 132 -2.84 -23.63 3.14
N ALA A 133 -3.65 -24.55 2.59
CA ALA A 133 -3.14 -25.79 1.99
C ALA A 133 -2.35 -25.52 0.70
N ARG A 134 -2.61 -24.38 0.03
CA ARG A 134 -1.93 -23.97 -1.20
C ARG A 134 -0.66 -23.14 -0.95
N GLY A 135 -0.27 -22.91 0.32
CA GLY A 135 0.89 -22.08 0.67
C GLY A 135 0.78 -20.67 0.06
N ALA A 136 1.86 -20.16 -0.51
CA ALA A 136 1.88 -18.84 -1.15
C ALA A 136 0.79 -18.62 -2.22
N ARG A 137 0.40 -19.69 -2.94
CA ARG A 137 -0.66 -19.65 -3.97
C ARG A 137 -2.07 -19.54 -3.37
N GLY A 138 -2.21 -19.68 -2.07
CA GLY A 138 -3.46 -19.45 -1.35
C GLY A 138 -3.64 -18.03 -0.84
N ALA A 139 -2.67 -17.14 -1.12
CA ALA A 139 -2.77 -15.73 -0.73
C ALA A 139 -3.71 -14.94 -1.64
N SER A 140 -4.54 -14.09 -1.05
CA SER A 140 -5.50 -13.19 -1.71
C SER A 140 -5.29 -11.76 -1.25
N ALA A 141 -5.76 -10.80 -2.04
CA ALA A 141 -5.67 -9.38 -1.73
C ALA A 141 -7.05 -8.81 -1.41
N PHE A 142 -7.16 -8.05 -0.33
CA PHE A 142 -8.40 -7.40 0.09
C PHE A 142 -8.21 -5.90 0.29
N LEU A 143 -9.24 -5.13 -0.04
CA LEU A 143 -9.37 -3.73 0.37
C LEU A 143 -10.02 -3.68 1.76
N VAL A 144 -9.33 -3.07 2.72
CA VAL A 144 -9.84 -2.85 4.07
C VAL A 144 -9.84 -1.35 4.35
N GLU A 145 -10.98 -0.78 4.70
CA GLU A 145 -11.08 0.62 5.08
C GLU A 145 -10.67 0.80 6.56
N LYS A 146 -10.14 1.98 6.90
CA LYS A 146 -9.56 2.28 8.23
C LYS A 146 -10.49 1.97 9.39
N ASP A 147 -11.78 2.28 9.23
CA ASP A 147 -12.77 2.18 10.30
C ASP A 147 -13.54 0.84 10.28
N THR A 148 -13.02 -0.17 9.56
CA THR A 148 -13.62 -1.50 9.52
C THR A 148 -13.61 -2.12 10.94
N PRO A 149 -14.75 -2.59 11.48
CA PRO A 149 -14.79 -3.27 12.77
C PRO A 149 -13.82 -4.45 12.83
N GLY A 150 -13.08 -4.59 13.94
CA GLY A 150 -12.05 -5.61 14.10
C GLY A 150 -10.70 -5.25 13.45
N PHE A 151 -10.58 -4.10 12.79
CA PHE A 151 -9.31 -3.58 12.31
C PHE A 151 -8.79 -2.48 13.24
N SER A 152 -7.56 -2.62 13.71
CA SER A 152 -6.93 -1.69 14.64
C SER A 152 -5.43 -1.52 14.36
N PHE A 153 -4.82 -0.55 15.05
CA PHE A 153 -3.43 -0.17 14.84
C PHE A 153 -2.62 -0.41 16.10
N GLY A 154 -1.61 -1.24 15.98
CA GLY A 154 -0.67 -1.49 17.05
C GLY A 154 0.41 -0.40 17.16
N ARG A 155 1.61 -0.81 17.52
CA ARG A 155 2.72 0.09 17.80
C ARG A 155 3.14 0.93 16.59
N LYS A 156 3.36 2.23 16.82
CA LYS A 156 4.08 3.11 15.88
C LYS A 156 5.59 2.95 16.09
N GLU A 157 6.32 2.68 15.03
CA GLU A 157 7.77 2.44 15.11
C GLU A 157 8.57 3.72 15.36
N LYS A 158 9.52 3.66 16.30
CA LYS A 158 10.51 4.71 16.56
C LYS A 158 11.73 4.45 15.67
N LYS A 159 11.75 5.04 14.49
CA LYS A 159 12.79 4.77 13.49
C LYS A 159 14.01 5.68 13.63
N MET A 160 15.18 5.18 13.18
CA MET A 160 16.41 5.96 13.13
C MET A 160 16.35 7.09 12.10
N GLY A 161 15.76 6.83 10.93
CA GLY A 161 15.56 7.78 9.82
C GLY A 161 14.13 7.76 9.28
N ILE A 162 13.85 8.57 8.24
CA ILE A 162 12.53 8.70 7.60
C ILE A 162 11.37 8.84 8.60
N ARG A 163 11.57 9.59 9.67
CA ARG A 163 10.65 9.67 10.82
C ARG A 163 9.35 10.39 10.50
N THR A 164 9.31 11.20 9.44
CA THR A 164 8.09 11.86 8.94
C THR A 164 7.11 10.88 8.28
N SER A 165 7.57 9.68 7.86
CA SER A 165 6.69 8.60 7.42
C SER A 165 6.24 7.76 8.61
N ALA A 166 4.94 7.57 8.77
CA ALA A 166 4.40 6.62 9.75
C ALA A 166 4.69 5.18 9.33
N THR A 167 5.10 4.36 10.29
CA THR A 167 5.26 2.92 10.11
C THR A 167 4.64 2.24 11.32
N ARG A 168 3.63 1.40 11.11
CA ARG A 168 2.87 0.77 12.18
C ARG A 168 2.62 -0.71 11.95
N GLU A 169 2.31 -1.36 13.03
CA GLU A 169 1.63 -2.65 13.08
C GLU A 169 0.14 -2.46 12.78
N LEU A 170 -0.44 -3.40 12.03
CA LEU A 170 -1.88 -3.52 11.78
C LEU A 170 -2.37 -4.80 12.43
N VAL A 171 -3.47 -4.73 13.17
CA VAL A 171 -4.05 -5.86 13.89
C VAL A 171 -5.47 -6.11 13.38
N PHE A 172 -5.75 -7.36 13.05
CA PHE A 172 -7.04 -7.84 12.57
C PHE A 172 -7.56 -8.90 13.56
N GLU A 173 -8.67 -8.60 14.23
CA GLU A 173 -9.34 -9.47 15.19
C GLU A 173 -10.80 -9.59 14.80
N ASP A 174 -11.16 -10.74 14.23
CA ASP A 174 -12.48 -11.01 13.66
C ASP A 174 -12.97 -9.88 12.72
N CYS A 175 -12.03 -9.35 11.93
CA CYS A 175 -12.29 -8.24 11.01
C CYS A 175 -13.12 -8.72 9.82
N LEU A 176 -14.42 -8.41 9.83
CA LEU A 176 -15.33 -8.77 8.74
C LEU A 176 -15.16 -7.81 7.57
N VAL A 177 -14.82 -8.36 6.41
CA VAL A 177 -14.63 -7.63 5.15
C VAL A 177 -15.61 -8.17 4.10
N PRO A 178 -16.42 -7.32 3.45
CA PRO A 178 -17.34 -7.73 2.40
C PRO A 178 -16.66 -8.51 1.26
N ALA A 179 -17.38 -9.46 0.66
CA ALA A 179 -16.83 -10.29 -0.41
C ALA A 179 -16.41 -9.48 -1.64
N GLU A 180 -17.09 -8.39 -1.93
CA GLU A 180 -16.76 -7.46 -3.01
C GLU A 180 -15.45 -6.70 -2.82
N ASN A 181 -14.86 -6.71 -1.62
CA ASN A 181 -13.60 -6.05 -1.33
C ASN A 181 -12.38 -6.93 -1.72
N ILE A 182 -12.57 -8.15 -2.20
CA ILE A 182 -11.47 -8.91 -2.79
C ILE A 182 -11.00 -8.22 -4.08
N ILE A 183 -9.69 -8.09 -4.25
CA ILE A 183 -9.09 -7.54 -5.47
C ILE A 183 -8.81 -8.70 -6.42
N GLY A 184 -9.36 -8.64 -7.63
CA GLY A 184 -9.26 -9.70 -8.61
C GLY A 184 -10.01 -10.95 -8.16
N ARG A 185 -9.28 -12.04 -7.81
CA ARG A 185 -9.85 -13.32 -7.34
C ARG A 185 -8.98 -13.97 -6.28
N GLU A 186 -9.55 -14.92 -5.54
CA GLU A 186 -8.79 -15.71 -4.57
C GLU A 186 -7.54 -16.36 -5.19
N GLY A 187 -6.46 -16.41 -4.41
CA GLY A 187 -5.19 -17.03 -4.79
C GLY A 187 -4.28 -16.16 -5.65
N MET A 188 -4.66 -14.91 -5.97
CA MET A 188 -3.83 -14.00 -6.77
C MET A 188 -2.92 -13.09 -5.94
N GLY A 189 -3.07 -13.03 -4.62
CA GLY A 189 -2.35 -12.07 -3.77
C GLY A 189 -0.83 -12.17 -3.86
N PHE A 190 -0.28 -13.39 -3.96
CA PHE A 190 1.16 -13.59 -4.09
C PHE A 190 1.70 -13.01 -5.41
N ILE A 191 1.07 -13.34 -6.55
CA ILE A 191 1.52 -12.84 -7.86
C ILE A 191 1.36 -11.33 -7.98
N MET A 192 0.28 -10.77 -7.40
CA MET A 192 0.08 -9.32 -7.32
C MET A 192 1.22 -8.65 -6.56
N THR A 193 1.62 -9.24 -5.41
CA THR A 193 2.73 -8.71 -4.59
C THR A 193 4.06 -8.73 -5.35
N ILE A 194 4.38 -9.79 -6.07
CA ILE A 194 5.63 -9.87 -6.86
C ILE A 194 5.63 -8.80 -7.95
N LYS A 195 4.56 -8.68 -8.73
CA LYS A 195 4.44 -7.65 -9.78
C LYS A 195 4.50 -6.24 -9.22
N LEU A 196 3.85 -6.00 -8.07
CA LEU A 196 3.95 -4.73 -7.36
C LEU A 196 5.40 -4.37 -7.07
N PHE A 197 6.19 -5.30 -6.52
CA PHE A 197 7.59 -5.04 -6.19
C PHE A 197 8.44 -4.77 -7.42
N ASP A 198 8.21 -5.46 -8.54
CA ASP A 198 8.92 -5.21 -9.79
C ASP A 198 8.64 -3.80 -10.31
N TYR A 199 7.41 -3.33 -10.21
CA TYR A 199 7.00 -2.01 -10.67
C TYR A 199 7.48 -0.87 -9.75
N THR A 200 7.59 -1.11 -8.44
CA THR A 200 7.86 -0.05 -7.45
C THR A 200 9.34 0.08 -7.06
N ARG A 201 10.17 -0.94 -7.30
CA ARG A 201 11.62 -0.90 -7.00
C ARG A 201 12.36 0.27 -7.65
N PRO A 202 12.10 0.66 -8.93
CA PRO A 202 12.72 1.85 -9.52
C PRO A 202 12.47 3.13 -8.72
N GLY A 203 11.27 3.30 -8.15
CA GLY A 203 10.95 4.42 -7.27
C GLY A 203 11.80 4.45 -5.99
N ILE A 204 12.10 3.28 -5.41
CA ILE A 204 13.01 3.20 -4.24
C ILE A 204 14.46 3.56 -4.64
N ALA A 205 14.91 3.16 -5.83
CA ALA A 205 16.22 3.56 -6.36
C ALA A 205 16.28 5.08 -6.60
N ALA A 206 15.23 5.67 -7.20
CA ALA A 206 15.10 7.12 -7.40
C ALA A 206 15.12 7.89 -6.06
N GLN A 207 14.50 7.33 -5.02
CA GLN A 207 14.57 7.90 -3.66
C GLN A 207 16.02 8.00 -3.17
N ALA A 208 16.82 6.96 -3.33
CA ALA A 208 18.23 6.97 -2.92
C ALA A 208 19.04 8.01 -3.71
N VAL A 209 18.76 8.17 -5.01
CA VAL A 209 19.38 9.20 -5.87
C VAL A 209 19.04 10.59 -5.36
N GLY A 210 17.76 10.87 -5.05
CA GLY A 210 17.32 12.16 -4.51
C GLY A 210 18.04 12.54 -3.23
N VAL A 211 18.16 11.59 -2.27
CA VAL A 211 18.92 11.81 -1.02
C VAL A 211 20.41 12.07 -1.30
N ALA A 212 21.01 11.35 -2.26
CA ALA A 212 22.42 11.52 -2.59
C ALA A 212 22.69 12.87 -3.28
N ARG A 213 21.77 13.36 -4.12
CA ARG A 213 21.89 14.68 -4.79
C ARG A 213 21.89 15.82 -3.80
N GLU A 214 21.03 15.81 -2.81
CA GLU A 214 20.97 16.86 -1.78
C GLU A 214 22.30 17.01 -1.03
N LYS A 215 22.92 15.89 -0.65
CA LYS A 215 24.23 15.90 0.04
C LYS A 215 25.36 16.49 -0.80
N LYS A 216 25.29 16.41 -2.14
CA LYS A 216 26.32 16.94 -3.03
C LYS A 216 26.29 18.46 -3.10
N GLU A 217 25.15 19.10 -2.86
CA GLU A 217 25.00 20.56 -2.84
C GLU A 217 25.56 21.18 -1.54
N TRP A 218 25.89 20.36 -0.53
CA TRP A 218 26.48 20.80 0.76
C TRP A 218 28.01 20.56 0.84
N LEU A 219 28.60 19.91 -0.16
CA LEU A 219 30.06 19.68 -0.28
C LEU A 219 30.69 20.59 -1.31
#